data_cca098a8bc0e9b424fb238a6507a13d5
#
_entry.id   cca098a8bc0e9b424fb238a6507a13d5
#
_cell.length_a   1.000
_cell.length_b   1.000
_cell.length_c   1.000
_cell.angle_alpha   90.00
_cell.angle_beta   90.00
_cell.angle_gamma   90.00
#
_symmetry.space_group_name_H-M   'P 1'
#
loop_
_entity.id
_entity.type
_entity.pdbx_description
1 polymer ?
#
loop_
_entity_poly.entity_id
_entity_poly.type
_entity_poly.pdbx_seq_one_letter_code
_entity_poly.pdbx_strand_id
1 'polypeptide(L)' 'MVMDPAQKKAVIEAHAKHEGDTGSPEVQVALLTARIEGLTGHFKEHKKDFHSRRGLLKLVGQRRNLLNYLKSKD' A
#
# COMPACT_ATOMS: atom_id res chain seq x y z
N MET A 1 4.94 -11.02 3.61
CA MET A 1 5.33 -9.82 4.34
C MET A 1 4.10 -9.01 4.70
N VAL A 2 3.92 -8.72 5.94
CA VAL A 2 2.72 -8.10 6.46
C VAL A 2 3.11 -6.91 7.32
N MET A 3 2.36 -5.82 7.22
CA MET A 3 2.59 -4.67 8.09
C MET A 3 2.29 -5.02 9.54
N ASP A 4 3.16 -4.57 10.42
CA ASP A 4 2.93 -4.60 11.85
C ASP A 4 1.65 -3.82 12.16
N PRO A 5 0.77 -4.30 13.06
CA PRO A 5 -0.45 -3.56 13.42
C PRO A 5 -0.19 -2.12 13.86
N ALA A 6 0.92 -1.88 14.57
CA ALA A 6 1.28 -0.51 14.99
C ALA A 6 1.64 0.35 13.79
N GLN A 7 2.35 -0.21 12.81
CA GLN A 7 2.70 0.51 11.58
C GLN A 7 1.44 0.84 10.77
N LYS A 8 0.53 -0.12 10.65
CA LYS A 8 -0.72 0.07 9.95
C LYS A 8 -1.55 1.19 10.58
N LYS A 9 -1.65 1.18 11.90
CA LYS A 9 -2.38 2.21 12.62
C LYS A 9 -1.75 3.59 12.40
N ALA A 10 -0.43 3.68 12.46
CA ALA A 10 0.29 4.93 12.24
C ALA A 10 0.04 5.48 10.82
N VAL A 11 0.06 4.62 9.81
CA VAL A 11 -0.20 5.02 8.43
C VAL A 11 -1.63 5.53 8.28
N ILE A 12 -2.59 4.82 8.85
CA ILE A 12 -4.01 5.23 8.79
C ILE A 12 -4.19 6.60 9.46
N GLU A 13 -3.62 6.78 10.65
CA GLU A 13 -3.74 8.05 11.37
C GLU A 13 -3.11 9.21 10.63
N ALA A 14 -1.97 8.97 9.99
CA ALA A 14 -1.24 10.00 9.25
C ALA A 14 -2.00 10.48 8.00
N HIS A 15 -2.81 9.62 7.39
CA HIS A 15 -3.47 9.91 6.12
C HIS A 15 -4.99 9.97 6.21
N ALA A 16 -5.56 9.75 7.38
CA ALA A 16 -7.01 9.80 7.56
C ALA A 16 -7.55 11.21 7.35
N LYS A 17 -8.67 11.31 6.66
CA LYS A 17 -9.35 12.60 6.43
C LYS A 17 -10.18 13.04 7.63
N HIS A 18 -10.56 12.09 8.46
CA HIS A 18 -11.35 12.33 9.66
C HIS A 18 -11.09 11.19 10.64
N GLU A 19 -11.51 11.38 11.86
CA GLU A 19 -11.36 10.36 12.89
C GLU A 19 -12.08 9.09 12.45
N GLY A 20 -11.42 7.95 12.58
CA GLY A 20 -11.96 6.66 12.20
C GLY A 20 -11.87 6.33 10.71
N ASP A 21 -11.26 7.19 9.90
CA ASP A 21 -11.12 6.93 8.46
C ASP A 21 -10.06 5.87 8.21
N THR A 22 -10.50 4.67 7.86
CA THR A 22 -9.62 3.55 7.52
C THR A 22 -9.83 3.07 6.09
N GLY A 23 -10.80 3.63 5.36
CA GLY A 23 -11.19 3.15 4.05
C GLY A 23 -11.15 4.18 2.92
N SER A 24 -10.74 5.42 3.18
CA SER A 24 -10.67 6.40 2.09
C SER A 24 -9.60 6.00 1.07
N PRO A 25 -9.75 6.44 -0.20
CA PRO A 25 -8.74 6.14 -1.21
C PRO A 25 -7.34 6.61 -0.82
N GLU A 26 -7.22 7.74 -0.13
CA GLU A 26 -5.93 8.26 0.32
C GLU A 26 -5.27 7.32 1.33
N VAL A 27 -6.04 6.81 2.28
CA VAL A 27 -5.53 5.85 3.26
C VAL A 27 -5.14 4.55 2.56
N GLN A 28 -5.96 4.07 1.62
CA GLN A 28 -5.66 2.85 0.87
C GLN A 28 -4.36 3.00 0.07
N VAL A 29 -4.13 4.13 -0.58
CA VAL A 29 -2.89 4.38 -1.32
C VAL A 29 -1.69 4.34 -0.37
N ALA A 30 -1.80 4.95 0.81
CA ALA A 30 -0.72 4.96 1.78
C ALA A 30 -0.40 3.54 2.27
N LEU A 31 -1.42 2.73 2.55
CA LEU A 31 -1.22 1.34 2.96
C LEU A 31 -0.58 0.51 1.86
N LEU A 32 -1.03 0.67 0.62
CA LEU A 32 -0.45 -0.03 -0.53
C LEU A 32 1.00 0.37 -0.74
N THR A 33 1.31 1.65 -0.62
CA THR A 33 2.68 2.15 -0.75
C THR A 33 3.60 1.48 0.27
N ALA A 34 3.16 1.40 1.53
CA ALA A 34 3.95 0.75 2.57
C ALA A 34 4.18 -0.74 2.26
N ARG A 35 3.15 -1.44 1.77
CA ARG A 35 3.28 -2.84 1.38
C ARG A 35 4.23 -3.03 0.21
N ILE A 36 4.15 -2.15 -0.79
CA ILE A 36 5.02 -2.19 -1.96
C ILE A 36 6.47 -1.98 -1.54
N GLU A 37 6.73 -1.02 -0.68
CA GLU A 37 8.09 -0.75 -0.17
C GLU A 37 8.64 -1.96 0.60
N GLY A 38 7.80 -2.58 1.42
CA GLY A 38 8.20 -3.77 2.16
C GLY A 38 8.57 -4.92 1.24
N LEU A 39 7.76 -5.19 0.20
CA LEU A 39 8.05 -6.24 -0.77
C LEU A 39 9.28 -5.91 -1.62
N THR A 40 9.48 -4.64 -1.97
CA THR A 40 10.67 -4.22 -2.70
C THR A 40 11.93 -4.55 -1.89
N GLY A 41 11.90 -4.30 -0.58
CA GLY A 41 13.00 -4.68 0.29
C GLY A 41 13.22 -6.19 0.33
N HIS A 42 12.12 -6.96 0.37
CA HIS A 42 12.18 -8.42 0.35
C HIS A 42 12.92 -8.93 -0.89
N PHE A 43 12.68 -8.35 -2.07
CA PHE A 43 13.30 -8.82 -3.31
C PHE A 43 14.80 -8.54 -3.39
N LYS A 44 15.32 -7.64 -2.59
CA LYS A 44 16.76 -7.44 -2.51
C LYS A 44 17.47 -8.67 -1.96
N GLU A 45 16.79 -9.44 -1.11
CA GLU A 45 17.33 -10.63 -0.48
C GLU A 45 16.83 -11.92 -1.14
N HIS A 46 15.62 -11.88 -1.75
CA HIS A 46 14.96 -13.07 -2.30
C HIS A 46 14.56 -12.83 -3.76
N LYS A 47 15.55 -12.72 -4.64
CA LYS A 47 15.35 -12.36 -6.04
C LYS A 47 14.53 -13.36 -6.84
N LYS A 48 14.46 -14.62 -6.39
CA LYS A 48 13.74 -15.68 -7.10
C LYS A 48 12.36 -15.99 -6.50
N ASP A 49 11.85 -15.13 -5.64
CA ASP A 49 10.53 -15.32 -5.06
C ASP A 49 9.46 -14.82 -6.03
N PHE A 50 9.03 -15.70 -6.93
CA PHE A 50 8.08 -15.35 -7.99
C PHE A 50 6.66 -15.13 -7.46
N HIS A 51 6.28 -15.79 -6.36
CA HIS A 51 4.98 -15.57 -5.73
C HIS A 51 4.84 -14.16 -5.19
N SER A 52 5.85 -13.71 -4.45
CA SER A 52 5.85 -12.34 -3.92
C SER A 52 5.92 -11.31 -5.02
N ARG A 53 6.64 -11.61 -6.11
CA ARG A 53 6.70 -10.70 -7.25
C ARG A 53 5.33 -10.52 -7.90
N ARG A 54 4.57 -11.62 -8.04
CA ARG A 54 3.20 -11.55 -8.56
C ARG A 54 2.31 -10.72 -7.64
N GLY A 55 2.44 -10.90 -6.33
CA GLY A 55 1.72 -10.10 -5.34
C GLY A 55 2.07 -8.63 -5.43
N LEU A 56 3.35 -8.31 -5.62
CA LEU A 56 3.80 -6.94 -5.79
C LEU A 56 3.15 -6.30 -7.02
N LEU A 57 3.10 -7.01 -8.15
CA LEU A 57 2.48 -6.48 -9.36
C LEU A 57 1.00 -6.18 -9.16
N LYS A 58 0.29 -7.02 -8.40
CA LYS A 58 -1.11 -6.76 -8.06
C LYS A 58 -1.26 -5.51 -7.23
N LEU A 59 -0.40 -5.32 -6.23
CA LEU A 59 -0.43 -4.13 -5.38
C LEU A 59 -0.15 -2.86 -6.17
N VAL A 60 0.83 -2.92 -7.07
CA VAL A 60 1.17 -1.78 -7.94
C VAL A 60 -0.03 -1.43 -8.83
N GLY A 61 -0.71 -2.42 -9.40
CA GLY A 61 -1.90 -2.20 -10.20
C GLY A 61 -3.04 -1.56 -9.40
N GLN A 62 -3.29 -2.06 -8.20
CA GLN A 62 -4.32 -1.49 -7.32
C GLN A 62 -4.00 -0.04 -6.96
N ARG A 63 -2.74 0.24 -6.64
CA ARG A 63 -2.30 1.59 -6.30
C ARG A 63 -2.50 2.53 -7.48
N ARG A 64 -2.16 2.10 -8.68
CA ARG A 64 -2.35 2.90 -9.90
C ARG A 64 -3.83 3.24 -10.11
N ASN A 65 -4.71 2.25 -9.94
CA ASN A 65 -6.14 2.47 -10.11
C ASN A 65 -6.69 3.48 -9.10
N LEU A 66 -6.25 3.38 -7.84
CA LEU A 66 -6.66 4.34 -6.80
C LEU A 66 -6.14 5.74 -7.08
N LEU A 67 -4.90 5.87 -7.54
CA LEU A 67 -4.31 7.17 -7.89
C LEU A 67 -5.06 7.79 -9.07
N ASN A 68 -5.41 7.01 -10.07
CA ASN A 68 -6.20 7.49 -11.20
C ASN A 68 -7.58 7.96 -10.75
N TYR A 69 -8.20 7.23 -9.84
CA TYR A 69 -9.48 7.61 -9.26
C TYR A 69 -9.39 8.95 -8.53
N LEU A 70 -8.37 9.13 -7.70
CA LEU A 70 -8.15 10.38 -6.99
C LEU A 70 -7.89 11.54 -7.95
N LYS A 71 -7.12 11.30 -8.99
CA LYS A 71 -6.82 12.29 -10.00
C LYS A 71 -8.09 12.74 -10.73
N SER A 72 -9.01 11.82 -11.00
CA SER A 72 -10.25 12.12 -11.70
C SER A 72 -11.21 12.94 -10.85
N LYS A 73 -11.04 12.95 -9.54
CA LYS A 73 -11.88 13.68 -8.61
C LYS A 73 -11.42 15.11 -8.33
N ASP A 74 -10.25 15.44 -8.76
CA ASP A 74 -9.63 16.73 -8.50
C ASP A 74 -10.17 17.80 -9.43
#